data_71cec5dca2823a59eeb636150b001f7f
#
_entry.id   71cec5dca2823a59eeb636150b001f7f
#
_cell.length_a   1.000
_cell.length_b   1.000
_cell.length_c   1.000
_cell.angle_alpha   90.00
_cell.angle_beta   90.00
_cell.angle_gamma   90.00
#
_symmetry.space_group_name_H-M   'P 1'
#
loop_
_entity.id
_entity.type
_entity.pdbx_description
1 polymer ?
#
loop_
_entity_poly.entity_id
_entity_poly.type
_entity_poly.pdbx_seq_one_letter_code
_entity_poly.pdbx_strand_id
1 'polypeptide(L)'
;MAPAKLALAGALRDALRTAPLSKVTASGLAAAAGVHRQTFYAHFHDVYDLAAWLFAYDIETRILSDAGHETWARGLVVFLRYFRAHRDEAAAVIDSLTHRELELFFFHSLRRMMRAVAADVQGDLVVPQADHDFIVDHYTLAVLGRVTHWIVTGMRDDPQELVDRLEFILHGQVRESFERAAVRARNAR
;
A
#
# COMPACT_ATOMS: atom_id res chain seq x y z
N MET A 1 9.27 -6.04 15.93
CA MET A 1 9.36 -6.79 14.66
C MET A 1 10.54 -7.75 14.75
N ALA A 2 10.46 -8.98 14.20
CA ALA A 2 11.53 -9.97 14.32
C ALA A 2 12.80 -9.50 13.57
N PRO A 3 13.97 -9.45 14.22
CA PRO A 3 15.22 -8.99 13.60
C PRO A 3 15.57 -9.75 12.31
N ALA A 4 15.24 -11.03 12.25
CA ALA A 4 15.49 -11.89 11.08
C ALA A 4 14.74 -11.43 9.83
N LYS A 5 13.49 -10.95 9.95
CA LYS A 5 12.72 -10.42 8.80
C LYS A 5 13.39 -9.21 8.17
N LEU A 6 13.91 -8.28 8.97
CA LEU A 6 14.62 -7.11 8.50
C LEU A 6 15.96 -7.46 7.87
N ALA A 7 16.71 -8.41 8.44
CA ALA A 7 17.95 -8.88 7.86
C ALA A 7 17.75 -9.53 6.49
N LEU A 8 16.72 -10.38 6.35
CA LEU A 8 16.34 -11.00 5.07
C LEU A 8 15.89 -9.95 4.04
N ALA A 9 15.13 -8.95 4.47
CA ALA A 9 14.70 -7.85 3.62
C ALA A 9 15.90 -6.99 3.13
N GLY A 10 16.87 -6.73 4.00
CA GLY A 10 18.13 -6.08 3.64
C GLY A 10 18.90 -6.86 2.58
N ALA A 11 19.06 -8.17 2.81
CA ALA A 11 19.71 -9.07 1.86
C ALA A 11 19.00 -9.10 0.49
N LEU A 12 17.65 -9.07 0.48
CA LEU A 12 16.88 -9.01 -0.76
C LEU A 12 17.11 -7.69 -1.51
N ARG A 13 17.05 -6.54 -0.83
CA ARG A 13 17.35 -5.23 -1.45
C ARG A 13 18.72 -5.21 -2.13
N ASP A 14 19.73 -5.74 -1.44
CA ASP A 14 21.08 -5.79 -1.99
C ASP A 14 21.18 -6.74 -3.20
N ALA A 15 20.51 -7.89 -3.15
CA ALA A 15 20.47 -8.83 -4.26
C ALA A 15 19.76 -8.23 -5.50
N LEU A 16 18.65 -7.50 -5.32
CA LEU A 16 17.91 -6.85 -6.41
C LEU A 16 18.66 -5.73 -7.11
N ARG A 17 19.76 -5.22 -6.53
CA ARG A 17 20.64 -4.23 -7.18
C ARG A 17 21.46 -4.84 -8.31
N THR A 18 21.65 -6.15 -8.31
CA THR A 18 22.57 -6.85 -9.21
C THR A 18 21.94 -7.99 -10.01
N ALA A 19 20.78 -8.47 -9.58
CA ALA A 19 20.10 -9.60 -10.22
C ALA A 19 18.57 -9.44 -10.17
N PRO A 20 17.84 -9.90 -11.19
CA PRO A 20 16.38 -9.92 -11.14
C PRO A 20 15.88 -10.91 -10.09
N LEU A 21 14.67 -10.66 -9.56
CA LEU A 21 14.06 -11.46 -8.49
C LEU A 21 14.01 -12.97 -8.83
N SER A 22 13.79 -13.32 -10.10
CA SER A 22 13.73 -14.70 -10.59
C SER A 22 15.06 -15.48 -10.42
N LYS A 23 16.18 -14.80 -10.22
CA LYS A 23 17.50 -15.43 -9.98
C LYS A 23 17.89 -15.43 -8.49
N VAL A 24 17.11 -14.81 -7.63
CA VAL A 24 17.36 -14.78 -6.20
C VAL A 24 16.86 -16.08 -5.56
N THR A 25 17.62 -16.62 -4.62
CA THR A 25 17.27 -17.88 -3.93
C THR A 25 17.15 -17.67 -2.42
N ALA A 26 16.23 -18.41 -1.79
CA ALA A 26 16.06 -18.40 -0.32
C ALA A 26 17.35 -18.75 0.42
N SER A 27 18.16 -19.69 -0.11
CA SER A 27 19.45 -20.06 0.48
C SER A 27 20.49 -18.95 0.37
N GLY A 28 20.55 -18.24 -0.77
CA GLY A 28 21.42 -17.10 -0.96
C GLY A 28 21.08 -15.95 -0.02
N LEU A 29 19.77 -15.64 0.12
CA LEU A 29 19.30 -14.61 1.04
C LEU A 29 19.57 -14.96 2.50
N ALA A 30 19.33 -16.21 2.91
CA ALA A 30 19.63 -16.66 4.27
C ALA A 30 21.13 -16.53 4.61
N ALA A 31 21.99 -16.95 3.68
CA ALA A 31 23.44 -16.79 3.82
C ALA A 31 23.86 -15.31 3.91
N ALA A 32 23.36 -14.46 3.02
CA ALA A 32 23.65 -13.02 3.02
C ALA A 32 23.13 -12.32 4.28
N ALA A 33 21.99 -12.75 4.82
CA ALA A 33 21.40 -12.23 6.04
C ALA A 33 22.04 -12.80 7.33
N GLY A 34 22.96 -13.75 7.23
CA GLY A 34 23.58 -14.40 8.38
C GLY A 34 22.62 -15.28 9.20
N VAL A 35 21.59 -15.85 8.56
CA VAL A 35 20.60 -16.71 9.22
C VAL A 35 20.56 -18.11 8.59
N HIS A 36 20.03 -19.10 9.33
CA HIS A 36 19.81 -20.42 8.77
C HIS A 36 18.67 -20.43 7.76
N ARG A 37 18.75 -21.30 6.72
CA ARG A 37 17.67 -21.48 5.75
C ARG A 37 16.31 -21.82 6.40
N GLN A 38 16.31 -22.54 7.51
CA GLN A 38 15.09 -22.81 8.28
C GLN A 38 14.45 -21.53 8.83
N THR A 39 15.25 -20.55 9.22
CA THR A 39 14.76 -19.23 9.67
C THR A 39 14.06 -18.48 8.55
N PHE A 40 14.55 -18.60 7.30
CA PHE A 40 13.84 -18.05 6.14
C PHE A 40 12.43 -18.65 6.05
N TYR A 41 12.32 -19.99 6.01
CA TYR A 41 11.04 -20.68 5.86
C TYR A 41 10.11 -20.61 7.10
N ALA A 42 10.63 -20.23 8.26
CA ALA A 42 9.81 -19.90 9.42
C ALA A 42 9.08 -18.54 9.28
N HIS A 43 9.51 -17.70 8.34
CA HIS A 43 8.96 -16.37 8.15
C HIS A 43 8.32 -16.15 6.78
N PHE A 44 8.79 -16.81 5.73
CA PHE A 44 8.37 -16.63 4.35
C PHE A 44 8.29 -17.97 3.63
N HIS A 45 7.25 -18.11 2.82
CA HIS A 45 7.05 -19.32 2.03
C HIS A 45 8.12 -19.46 0.93
N ASP A 46 8.39 -18.35 0.24
CA ASP A 46 9.39 -18.26 -0.84
C ASP A 46 9.97 -16.84 -0.96
N VAL A 47 10.78 -16.62 -1.98
CA VAL A 47 11.42 -15.32 -2.23
C VAL A 47 10.40 -14.25 -2.65
N TYR A 48 9.33 -14.64 -3.33
CA TYR A 48 8.28 -13.72 -3.75
C TYR A 48 7.43 -13.24 -2.57
N ASP A 49 7.14 -14.14 -1.60
CA ASP A 49 6.49 -13.77 -0.33
C ASP A 49 7.33 -12.76 0.47
N LEU A 50 8.65 -12.97 0.56
CA LEU A 50 9.56 -11.98 1.16
C LEU A 50 9.54 -10.66 0.37
N ALA A 51 9.54 -10.70 -0.96
CA ALA A 51 9.50 -9.51 -1.78
C ALA A 51 8.18 -8.74 -1.59
N ALA A 52 7.05 -9.42 -1.59
CA ALA A 52 5.74 -8.82 -1.30
C ALA A 52 5.73 -8.16 0.08
N TRP A 53 6.25 -8.86 1.10
CA TRP A 53 6.37 -8.30 2.44
C TRP A 53 7.29 -7.07 2.48
N LEU A 54 8.42 -7.09 1.77
CA LEU A 54 9.35 -5.97 1.69
C LEU A 54 8.69 -4.74 1.04
N PHE A 55 7.95 -4.94 -0.07
CA PHE A 55 7.18 -3.87 -0.71
C PHE A 55 6.15 -3.27 0.25
N ALA A 56 5.38 -4.11 0.97
CA ALA A 56 4.43 -3.65 1.97
C ALA A 56 5.10 -2.81 3.05
N TYR A 57 6.21 -3.32 3.56
CA TYR A 57 6.97 -2.66 4.62
C TYR A 57 7.51 -1.28 4.17
N ASP A 58 8.05 -1.19 2.95
CA ASP A 58 8.54 0.09 2.42
C ASP A 58 7.40 1.09 2.18
N ILE A 59 6.26 0.63 1.69
CA ILE A 59 5.05 1.45 1.54
C ILE A 59 4.60 1.99 2.90
N GLU A 60 4.46 1.13 3.90
CA GLU A 60 3.95 1.51 5.21
C GLU A 60 4.91 2.43 5.98
N THR A 61 6.21 2.17 5.90
CA THR A 61 7.19 2.86 6.74
C THR A 61 7.82 4.07 6.09
N ARG A 62 7.88 4.13 4.77
CA ARG A 62 8.59 5.18 4.04
C ARG A 62 7.69 6.09 3.22
N ILE A 63 6.53 5.58 2.80
CA ILE A 63 5.67 6.27 1.84
C ILE A 63 4.41 6.79 2.51
N LEU A 64 3.76 5.96 3.34
CA LEU A 64 2.49 6.29 3.98
C LEU A 64 2.62 6.70 5.45
N SER A 65 3.82 6.70 6.02
CA SER A 65 4.04 7.07 7.44
C SER A 65 3.58 8.50 7.76
N ASP A 66 3.71 9.42 6.80
CA ASP A 66 3.39 10.84 6.94
C ASP A 66 2.13 11.25 6.18
N ALA A 67 1.30 10.29 5.73
CA ALA A 67 0.09 10.56 4.99
C ALA A 67 -1.03 11.05 5.91
N GLY A 68 -1.27 12.36 5.94
CA GLY A 68 -2.45 13.03 6.47
C GLY A 68 -3.27 13.67 5.36
N HIS A 69 -4.31 14.43 5.71
CA HIS A 69 -5.19 15.09 4.74
C HIS A 69 -4.44 15.96 3.71
N GLU A 70 -3.44 16.71 4.13
CA GLU A 70 -2.66 17.59 3.26
C GLU A 70 -1.50 16.89 2.54
N THR A 71 -1.13 15.69 2.94
CA THR A 71 0.10 15.01 2.50
C THR A 71 -0.14 13.69 1.74
N TRP A 72 -1.37 13.16 1.75
CA TRP A 72 -1.70 11.88 1.13
C TRP A 72 -1.38 11.82 -0.38
N ALA A 73 -1.66 12.90 -1.10
CA ALA A 73 -1.39 13.00 -2.53
C ALA A 73 0.11 12.87 -2.82
N ARG A 74 0.94 13.56 -2.03
CA ARG A 74 2.40 13.46 -2.11
C ARG A 74 2.88 12.04 -1.82
N GLY A 75 2.37 11.40 -0.76
CA GLY A 75 2.68 10.01 -0.42
C GLY A 75 2.31 9.06 -1.55
N LEU A 76 1.14 9.22 -2.15
CA LEU A 76 0.69 8.39 -3.27
C LEU A 76 1.56 8.61 -4.52
N VAL A 77 1.98 9.84 -4.83
CA VAL A 77 2.92 10.11 -5.94
C VAL A 77 4.26 9.40 -5.70
N VAL A 78 4.81 9.50 -4.49
CA VAL A 78 6.07 8.81 -4.14
C VAL A 78 5.92 7.30 -4.31
N PHE A 79 4.81 6.72 -3.84
CA PHE A 79 4.48 5.32 -4.00
C PHE A 79 4.40 4.88 -5.48
N LEU A 80 3.66 5.61 -6.32
CA LEU A 80 3.53 5.28 -7.73
C LEU A 80 4.86 5.45 -8.49
N ARG A 81 5.65 6.46 -8.15
CA ARG A 81 7.01 6.64 -8.72
C ARG A 81 7.93 5.49 -8.32
N TYR A 82 7.87 5.04 -7.07
CA TYR A 82 8.63 3.89 -6.60
C TYR A 82 8.25 2.62 -7.38
N PHE A 83 6.96 2.35 -7.54
CA PHE A 83 6.47 1.22 -8.33
C PHE A 83 6.93 1.27 -9.79
N ARG A 84 6.85 2.44 -10.42
CA ARG A 84 7.31 2.62 -11.81
C ARG A 84 8.82 2.45 -11.96
N ALA A 85 9.59 2.88 -10.98
CA ALA A 85 11.06 2.73 -10.98
C ALA A 85 11.52 1.27 -10.78
N HIS A 86 10.69 0.45 -10.10
CA HIS A 86 10.96 -0.98 -9.83
C HIS A 86 9.98 -1.89 -10.57
N ARG A 87 9.65 -1.50 -11.80
CA ARG A 87 8.58 -2.11 -12.59
C ARG A 87 8.73 -3.62 -12.77
N ASP A 88 9.94 -4.09 -13.06
CA ASP A 88 10.19 -5.51 -13.35
C ASP A 88 10.06 -6.36 -12.08
N GLU A 89 10.56 -5.85 -10.95
CA GLU A 89 10.42 -6.50 -9.65
C GLU A 89 8.96 -6.47 -9.17
N ALA A 90 8.29 -5.32 -9.33
CA ALA A 90 6.88 -5.16 -8.99
C ALA A 90 6.01 -6.11 -9.82
N ALA A 91 6.26 -6.22 -11.13
CA ALA A 91 5.55 -7.16 -11.99
C ALA A 91 5.77 -8.60 -11.53
N ALA A 92 7.02 -9.00 -11.24
CA ALA A 92 7.32 -10.36 -10.77
C ALA A 92 6.64 -10.69 -9.44
N VAL A 93 6.53 -9.74 -8.51
CA VAL A 93 5.79 -9.90 -7.26
C VAL A 93 4.29 -10.01 -7.52
N ILE A 94 3.73 -9.12 -8.33
CA ILE A 94 2.31 -9.10 -8.67
C ILE A 94 1.89 -10.40 -9.35
N ASP A 95 2.69 -10.90 -10.30
CA ASP A 95 2.43 -12.15 -11.01
C ASP A 95 2.52 -13.39 -10.07
N SER A 96 3.24 -13.29 -8.95
CA SER A 96 3.36 -14.36 -7.97
C SER A 96 2.23 -14.41 -6.95
N LEU A 97 1.49 -13.30 -6.80
CA LEU A 97 0.38 -13.20 -5.85
C LEU A 97 -0.93 -13.64 -6.51
N THR A 98 -1.77 -14.33 -5.75
CA THR A 98 -3.16 -14.51 -6.14
C THR A 98 -3.87 -13.14 -6.19
N HIS A 99 -4.91 -13.02 -6.99
CA HIS A 99 -5.73 -11.81 -7.06
C HIS A 99 -6.19 -11.33 -5.67
N ARG A 100 -6.58 -12.25 -4.80
CA ARG A 100 -7.00 -11.96 -3.43
C ARG A 100 -5.87 -11.42 -2.57
N GLU A 101 -4.67 -11.98 -2.67
CA GLU A 101 -3.50 -11.52 -1.90
C GLU A 101 -3.08 -10.13 -2.35
N LEU A 102 -3.09 -9.88 -3.66
CA LEU A 102 -2.78 -8.58 -4.24
C LEU A 102 -3.79 -7.51 -3.78
N GLU A 103 -5.09 -7.82 -3.87
CA GLU A 103 -6.15 -6.92 -3.43
C GLU A 103 -6.00 -6.59 -1.94
N LEU A 104 -5.86 -7.60 -1.07
CA LEU A 104 -5.69 -7.40 0.36
C LEU A 104 -4.44 -6.60 0.71
N PHE A 105 -3.34 -6.85 0.01
CA PHE A 105 -2.07 -6.16 0.20
C PHE A 105 -2.21 -4.64 -0.03
N PHE A 106 -2.70 -4.26 -1.20
CA PHE A 106 -2.88 -2.83 -1.53
C PHE A 106 -4.01 -2.19 -0.71
N PHE A 107 -5.10 -2.92 -0.46
CA PHE A 107 -6.21 -2.43 0.33
C PHE A 107 -5.79 -2.02 1.74
N HIS A 108 -5.05 -2.87 2.45
CA HIS A 108 -4.62 -2.56 3.82
C HIS A 108 -3.72 -1.31 3.86
N SER A 109 -2.78 -1.20 2.93
CA SER A 109 -1.86 -0.06 2.87
C SER A 109 -2.60 1.25 2.54
N LEU A 110 -3.48 1.25 1.54
CA LEU A 110 -4.28 2.42 1.16
C LEU A 110 -5.34 2.76 2.21
N ARG A 111 -5.94 1.76 2.85
CA ARG A 111 -6.90 1.98 3.94
C ARG A 111 -6.29 2.70 5.13
N ARG A 112 -5.05 2.39 5.47
CA ARG A 112 -4.32 3.09 6.53
C ARG A 112 -4.13 4.57 6.18
N MET A 113 -3.73 4.87 4.96
CA MET A 113 -3.65 6.25 4.45
C MET A 113 -5.01 6.94 4.51
N MET A 114 -6.07 6.29 4.00
CA MET A 114 -7.42 6.86 3.99
C MET A 114 -7.97 7.10 5.40
N ARG A 115 -7.66 6.25 6.37
CA ARG A 115 -8.02 6.48 7.77
C ARG A 115 -7.40 7.76 8.34
N ALA A 116 -6.13 8.04 8.02
CA ALA A 116 -5.49 9.27 8.45
C ALA A 116 -6.17 10.50 7.84
N VAL A 117 -6.45 10.46 6.53
CA VAL A 117 -7.23 11.50 5.83
C VAL A 117 -8.61 11.68 6.47
N ALA A 118 -9.32 10.58 6.72
CA ALA A 118 -10.66 10.59 7.31
C ALA A 118 -10.66 11.21 8.72
N ALA A 119 -9.67 10.89 9.55
CA ALA A 119 -9.55 11.46 10.89
C ALA A 119 -9.40 12.99 10.85
N ASP A 120 -8.58 13.50 9.91
CA ASP A 120 -8.38 14.94 9.75
C ASP A 120 -9.64 15.65 9.25
N VAL A 121 -10.35 15.07 8.25
CA VAL A 121 -11.51 15.73 7.63
C VAL A 121 -12.82 15.55 8.42
N GLN A 122 -12.94 14.49 9.23
CA GLN A 122 -14.12 14.28 10.06
C GLN A 122 -14.23 15.34 11.14
N GLY A 123 -13.13 15.75 11.77
CA GLY A 123 -13.12 16.70 12.86
C GLY A 123 -14.09 16.29 13.98
N ASP A 124 -14.94 17.24 14.42
CA ASP A 124 -15.91 17.03 15.51
C ASP A 124 -17.23 16.38 15.08
N LEU A 125 -17.35 15.93 13.82
CA LEU A 125 -18.57 15.27 13.34
C LEU A 125 -18.78 13.92 14.05
N VAL A 126 -19.95 13.77 14.68
CA VAL A 126 -20.35 12.51 15.31
C VAL A 126 -20.97 11.59 14.26
N VAL A 127 -20.21 10.58 13.85
CA VAL A 127 -20.60 9.60 12.84
C VAL A 127 -20.60 8.21 13.48
N PRO A 128 -21.63 7.37 13.26
CA PRO A 128 -21.61 5.97 13.69
C PRO A 128 -20.39 5.23 13.13
N GLN A 129 -19.78 4.36 13.92
CA GLN A 129 -18.56 3.65 13.52
C GLN A 129 -18.74 2.84 12.22
N ALA A 130 -19.90 2.21 12.05
CA ALA A 130 -20.20 1.46 10.83
C ALA A 130 -20.22 2.35 9.57
N ASP A 131 -20.78 3.56 9.67
CA ASP A 131 -20.79 4.52 8.57
C ASP A 131 -19.38 5.07 8.30
N HIS A 132 -18.63 5.35 9.37
CA HIS A 132 -17.23 5.77 9.26
C HIS A 132 -16.40 4.73 8.51
N ASP A 133 -16.45 3.46 8.95
CA ASP A 133 -15.66 2.39 8.31
C ASP A 133 -16.10 2.18 6.86
N PHE A 134 -17.39 2.25 6.55
CA PHE A 134 -17.89 2.15 5.18
C PHE A 134 -17.39 3.27 4.28
N ILE A 135 -17.37 4.53 4.76
CA ILE A 135 -16.87 5.69 4.00
C ILE A 135 -15.36 5.52 3.73
N VAL A 136 -14.58 5.15 4.74
CA VAL A 136 -13.15 4.87 4.59
C VAL A 136 -12.90 3.77 3.57
N ASP A 137 -13.63 2.67 3.65
CA ASP A 137 -13.47 1.53 2.73
C ASP A 137 -13.89 1.90 1.30
N HIS A 138 -14.96 2.67 1.13
CA HIS A 138 -15.42 3.15 -0.17
C HIS A 138 -14.35 3.95 -0.90
N TYR A 139 -13.77 4.96 -0.25
CA TYR A 139 -12.72 5.78 -0.87
C TYR A 139 -11.41 5.03 -1.03
N THR A 140 -11.09 4.09 -0.14
CA THR A 140 -9.95 3.18 -0.31
C THR A 140 -10.09 2.35 -1.58
N LEU A 141 -11.26 1.76 -1.82
CA LEU A 141 -11.53 0.97 -3.02
C LEU A 141 -11.51 1.81 -4.30
N ALA A 142 -11.98 3.06 -4.25
CA ALA A 142 -11.92 3.97 -5.39
C ALA A 142 -10.45 4.26 -5.81
N VAL A 143 -9.59 4.57 -4.83
CA VAL A 143 -8.15 4.78 -5.08
C VAL A 143 -7.49 3.48 -5.52
N LEU A 144 -7.76 2.37 -4.84
CA LEU A 144 -7.23 1.05 -5.18
C LEU A 144 -7.56 0.67 -6.62
N GLY A 145 -8.81 0.83 -7.05
CA GLY A 145 -9.23 0.53 -8.42
C GLY A 145 -8.44 1.33 -9.46
N ARG A 146 -8.17 2.61 -9.20
CA ARG A 146 -7.36 3.44 -10.10
C ARG A 146 -5.89 3.03 -10.12
N VAL A 147 -5.31 2.74 -8.96
CA VAL A 147 -3.91 2.27 -8.84
C VAL A 147 -3.75 0.92 -9.54
N THR A 148 -4.64 -0.03 -9.28
CA THR A 148 -4.61 -1.35 -9.92
C THR A 148 -4.75 -1.24 -11.44
N HIS A 149 -5.70 -0.42 -11.91
CA HIS A 149 -5.87 -0.18 -13.35
C HIS A 149 -4.59 0.40 -13.98
N TRP A 150 -3.97 1.38 -13.33
CA TRP A 150 -2.71 1.97 -13.80
C TRP A 150 -1.57 0.93 -13.88
N ILE A 151 -1.47 0.03 -12.89
CA ILE A 151 -0.48 -1.06 -12.89
C ILE A 151 -0.72 -2.01 -14.06
N VAL A 152 -1.95 -2.55 -14.21
CA VAL A 152 -2.26 -3.57 -15.23
C VAL A 152 -2.23 -3.01 -16.66
N THR A 153 -2.40 -1.70 -16.83
CA THR A 153 -2.26 -1.02 -18.13
C THR A 153 -0.81 -0.62 -18.45
N GLY A 154 0.15 -1.05 -17.61
CA GLY A 154 1.59 -0.89 -17.84
C GLY A 154 2.16 0.42 -17.34
N MET A 155 1.54 1.07 -16.33
CA MET A 155 2.07 2.26 -15.65
C MET A 155 2.40 3.42 -16.60
N ARG A 156 1.57 3.62 -17.65
CA ARG A 156 1.83 4.55 -18.75
C ARG A 156 1.61 6.01 -18.35
N ASP A 157 0.56 6.26 -17.58
CA ASP A 157 0.24 7.62 -17.15
C ASP A 157 1.29 8.13 -16.16
N ASP A 158 1.55 9.44 -16.17
CA ASP A 158 2.44 10.03 -15.18
C ASP A 158 1.83 9.95 -13.76
N PRO A 159 2.57 9.50 -12.76
CA PRO A 159 2.09 9.41 -11.40
C PRO A 159 1.54 10.72 -10.84
N GLN A 160 2.16 11.85 -11.16
CA GLN A 160 1.69 13.15 -10.70
C GLN A 160 0.31 13.48 -11.29
N GLU A 161 0.17 13.35 -12.62
CA GLU A 161 -1.12 13.60 -13.28
C GLU A 161 -2.24 12.67 -12.78
N LEU A 162 -1.92 11.41 -12.52
CA LEU A 162 -2.89 10.46 -11.99
C LEU A 162 -3.38 10.90 -10.60
N VAL A 163 -2.47 11.31 -9.73
CA VAL A 163 -2.79 11.74 -8.37
C VAL A 163 -3.50 13.08 -8.37
N ASP A 164 -3.08 14.03 -9.20
CA ASP A 164 -3.74 15.33 -9.33
C ASP A 164 -5.22 15.18 -9.74
N ARG A 165 -5.52 14.25 -10.66
CA ARG A 165 -6.90 13.92 -11.05
C ARG A 165 -7.69 13.26 -9.91
N LEU A 166 -7.06 12.36 -9.16
CA LEU A 166 -7.68 11.75 -7.97
C LEU A 166 -7.99 12.81 -6.91
N GLU A 167 -7.03 13.68 -6.61
CA GLU A 167 -7.20 14.76 -5.66
C GLU A 167 -8.33 15.71 -6.08
N PHE A 168 -8.38 16.11 -7.35
CA PHE A 168 -9.44 16.93 -7.89
C PHE A 168 -10.83 16.31 -7.70
N ILE A 169 -10.98 15.00 -7.98
CA ILE A 169 -12.27 14.29 -7.84
C ILE A 169 -12.64 14.11 -6.37
N LEU A 170 -11.67 13.75 -5.51
CA LEU A 170 -11.91 13.42 -4.11
C LEU A 170 -12.01 14.65 -3.20
N HIS A 171 -11.56 15.82 -3.69
CA HIS A 171 -11.55 17.05 -2.90
C HIS A 171 -12.93 17.39 -2.34
N GLY A 172 -13.02 17.49 -1.01
CA GLY A 172 -14.27 17.77 -0.30
C GLY A 172 -15.27 16.62 -0.20
N GLN A 173 -15.21 15.61 -1.07
CA GLN A 173 -16.21 14.53 -1.10
C GLN A 173 -16.17 13.62 0.14
N VAL A 174 -14.97 13.35 0.66
CA VAL A 174 -14.81 12.56 1.90
C VAL A 174 -15.49 13.28 3.07
N ARG A 175 -15.27 14.59 3.21
CA ARG A 175 -15.90 15.42 4.24
C ARG A 175 -17.42 15.45 4.07
N GLU A 176 -17.90 15.70 2.86
CA GLU A 176 -19.34 15.72 2.57
C GLU A 176 -20.02 14.39 2.92
N SER A 177 -19.34 13.26 2.68
CA SER A 177 -19.85 11.94 3.06
C SER A 177 -20.02 11.80 4.58
N PHE A 178 -19.06 12.30 5.38
CA PHE A 178 -19.18 12.33 6.83
C PHE A 178 -20.29 13.28 7.30
N GLU A 179 -20.45 14.45 6.71
CA GLU A 179 -21.52 15.39 7.03
C GLU A 179 -22.90 14.78 6.77
N ARG A 180 -23.09 14.12 5.62
CA ARG A 180 -24.32 13.38 5.30
C ARG A 180 -24.61 12.24 6.30
N ALA A 181 -23.60 11.47 6.67
CA ALA A 181 -23.73 10.39 7.66
C ALA A 181 -24.11 10.93 9.04
N ALA A 182 -23.50 12.03 9.48
CA ALA A 182 -23.81 12.69 10.74
C ALA A 182 -25.26 13.24 10.78
N VAL A 183 -25.73 13.82 9.68
CA VAL A 183 -27.13 14.27 9.55
C VAL A 183 -28.11 13.08 9.61
N ARG A 184 -27.81 12.00 8.89
CA ARG A 184 -28.62 10.76 8.90
C ARG A 184 -28.73 10.18 10.30
N ALA A 185 -27.61 10.10 11.03
CA ALA A 185 -27.59 9.57 12.40
C ALA A 185 -28.36 10.42 13.42
N ARG A 186 -28.41 11.73 13.24
CA ARG A 186 -29.24 12.63 14.08
C ARG A 186 -30.74 12.44 13.82
N ASN A 187 -31.14 12.25 12.56
CA ASN A 187 -32.55 12.08 12.19
C ASN A 187 -33.11 10.71 12.53
N ALA A 188 -32.27 9.73 12.85
CA ALA A 188 -32.67 8.38 13.24
C ALA A 188 -32.87 8.18 14.76
N ARG A 189 -32.58 9.22 15.56
CA ARG A 189 -32.79 9.27 17.03
C ARG A 189 -34.12 9.90 17.37
#